data_f66b958a747ea243723ac5f3d2c7fd00
#
_entry.id   f66b958a747ea243723ac5f3d2c7fd00
#
_cell.length_a   1.000
_cell.length_b   1.000
_cell.length_c   1.000
_cell.angle_alpha   90.00
_cell.angle_beta   90.00
_cell.angle_gamma   90.00
#
_symmetry.space_group_name_H-M   'P 1'
#
loop_
_entity.id
_entity.type
_entity.pdbx_description
1 polymer ?
#
loop_
_entity_poly.entity_id
_entity_poly.type
_entity_poly.pdbx_seq_one_letter_code
_entity_poly.pdbx_strand_id
1 'polypeptide(L)'
;DKNMLEEMSITHAHNKTIGGHYASPDLGLAFHGYVAGGAEDDHEGTLLEDAVERVRQGMKAMLRYGSSWYDVASQVGAITHLGLDPRHFILVTDDSHAQTISQEGHTDRVLRHAIEQGLNPVTAIQMMTINTAEHFGVSREMGMIAPGRWADVLLVKDLKDFKADVVIAKGIVIAEKGKWKVELPKFKYPAWATNSVKLKGALKAEDFKIAAPPLRGRSRSTPQGRRGVREKVRANVIGVIENQAPTKHLTFEMQPLNGEVYADMQRDIAKVALVKRHDGKGGISMGLVSGFGFTSKCAVASTVAHDSHHMIVVGTDEESMAVAANELAKCSGGQVVVKDGKVIGQVELKIAGLISDEKADVVAKKAETILKGFKSCGCQLNNPNMQLSLLALVVIPELRISDKGLVDVTKFKIVSLLER
;
A
#
# COMPACT_ATOMS: atom_id res chain seq x y z
N ASP A 1 -11.41 -12.26 17.04
CA ASP A 1 -12.64 -11.52 16.78
C ASP A 1 -13.72 -12.50 16.30
N LYS A 2 -14.95 -12.42 16.88
CA LYS A 2 -16.05 -13.33 16.56
C LYS A 2 -16.46 -13.23 15.07
N ASN A 3 -16.52 -12.03 14.53
CA ASN A 3 -16.89 -11.81 13.12
C ASN A 3 -15.88 -12.44 12.16
N MET A 4 -14.59 -12.29 12.44
CA MET A 4 -13.53 -12.91 11.63
C MET A 4 -13.63 -14.44 11.63
N LEU A 5 -13.89 -15.07 12.78
CA LEU A 5 -14.08 -16.53 12.85
C LEU A 5 -15.33 -16.98 12.12
N GLU A 6 -16.39 -16.18 12.11
CA GLU A 6 -17.61 -16.44 11.35
C GLU A 6 -17.34 -16.35 9.83
N GLU A 7 -16.63 -15.33 9.36
CA GLU A 7 -16.20 -15.18 7.97
C GLU A 7 -15.32 -16.34 7.51
N MET A 8 -14.34 -16.76 8.31
CA MET A 8 -13.52 -17.94 8.05
C MET A 8 -14.36 -19.21 7.95
N SER A 9 -15.34 -19.40 8.85
CA SER A 9 -16.24 -20.55 8.83
C SER A 9 -17.13 -20.58 7.57
N ILE A 10 -17.63 -19.43 7.13
CA ILE A 10 -18.41 -19.28 5.90
C ILE A 10 -17.53 -19.62 4.69
N THR A 11 -16.31 -19.09 4.62
CA THR A 11 -15.36 -19.34 3.55
C THR A 11 -15.05 -20.83 3.43
N HIS A 12 -14.76 -21.48 4.56
CA HIS A 12 -14.52 -22.93 4.61
C HIS A 12 -15.74 -23.76 4.17
N ALA A 13 -16.96 -23.38 4.59
CA ALA A 13 -18.20 -24.05 4.19
C ALA A 13 -18.43 -23.98 2.67
N HIS A 14 -17.87 -23.00 1.97
CA HIS A 14 -17.89 -22.87 0.52
C HIS A 14 -16.71 -23.56 -0.19
N ASN A 15 -15.91 -24.36 0.52
CA ASN A 15 -14.70 -25.00 -0.01
C ASN A 15 -13.74 -23.99 -0.68
N LYS A 16 -13.55 -22.82 -0.05
CA LYS A 16 -12.61 -21.80 -0.49
C LYS A 16 -11.42 -21.74 0.46
N THR A 17 -10.24 -21.45 -0.10
CA THR A 17 -9.03 -21.20 0.67
C THR A 17 -9.19 -19.94 1.50
N ILE A 18 -8.78 -20.01 2.76
CA ILE A 18 -8.74 -18.87 3.66
C ILE A 18 -7.34 -18.28 3.59
N GLY A 19 -7.17 -17.23 2.79
CA GLY A 19 -5.95 -16.45 2.72
C GLY A 19 -5.77 -15.57 3.95
N GLY A 20 -4.53 -15.29 4.32
CA GLY A 20 -4.24 -14.58 5.55
C GLY A 20 -3.24 -13.44 5.42
N HIS A 21 -3.29 -12.56 6.47
CA HIS A 21 -2.36 -11.46 6.71
C HIS A 21 -1.92 -11.48 8.16
N TYR A 22 -0.76 -12.02 8.46
CA TYR A 22 -0.17 -12.01 9.80
C TYR A 22 1.11 -11.17 9.82
N ALA A 23 0.96 -9.88 9.99
CA ALA A 23 2.07 -8.92 9.96
C ALA A 23 2.78 -8.72 11.31
N SER A 24 2.38 -9.45 12.37
CA SER A 24 3.05 -9.39 13.67
C SER A 24 4.33 -10.20 13.66
N PRO A 25 5.42 -9.72 14.28
CA PRO A 25 6.64 -10.49 14.48
C PRO A 25 6.52 -11.55 15.58
N ASP A 26 5.42 -11.56 16.36
CA ASP A 26 5.16 -12.57 17.40
C ASP A 26 4.66 -13.87 16.79
N LEU A 27 5.54 -14.87 16.70
CA LEU A 27 5.24 -16.21 16.19
C LEU A 27 4.78 -17.19 17.29
N GLY A 28 4.47 -16.69 18.48
CA GLY A 28 4.01 -17.49 19.61
C GLY A 28 2.50 -17.79 19.59
N LEU A 29 1.87 -17.72 20.77
CA LEU A 29 0.45 -18.10 20.95
C LEU A 29 -0.51 -17.31 20.06
N ALA A 30 -0.21 -16.04 19.77
CA ALA A 30 -1.05 -15.22 18.90
C ALA A 30 -1.04 -15.75 17.45
N PHE A 31 0.12 -16.15 16.95
CA PHE A 31 0.25 -16.76 15.62
C PHE A 31 -0.44 -18.13 15.56
N HIS A 32 -0.23 -18.98 16.58
CA HIS A 32 -0.88 -20.28 16.65
C HIS A 32 -2.42 -20.15 16.72
N GLY A 33 -2.92 -19.17 17.45
CA GLY A 33 -4.35 -18.87 17.50
C GLY A 33 -4.91 -18.39 16.17
N TYR A 34 -4.13 -17.62 15.39
CA TYR A 34 -4.48 -17.18 14.05
C TYR A 34 -4.58 -18.38 13.08
N VAL A 35 -3.57 -19.26 13.06
CA VAL A 35 -3.57 -20.46 12.23
C VAL A 35 -4.71 -21.40 12.61
N ALA A 36 -4.93 -21.62 13.91
CA ALA A 36 -6.03 -22.44 14.41
C ALA A 36 -7.42 -21.89 14.02
N GLY A 37 -7.54 -20.61 13.71
CA GLY A 37 -8.74 -19.99 13.15
C GLY A 37 -9.07 -20.46 11.73
N GLY A 38 -8.09 -21.03 11.01
CA GLY A 38 -8.28 -21.62 9.68
C GLY A 38 -7.54 -20.94 8.55
N ALA A 39 -6.61 -20.00 8.82
CA ALA A 39 -5.77 -19.40 7.78
C ALA A 39 -4.84 -20.44 7.16
N GLU A 40 -4.87 -20.59 5.82
CA GLU A 40 -4.16 -21.64 5.08
C GLU A 40 -2.89 -21.14 4.39
N ASP A 41 -2.77 -19.83 4.21
CA ASP A 41 -1.60 -19.15 3.63
C ASP A 41 -1.34 -17.80 4.30
N ASP A 42 -0.15 -17.26 4.07
CA ASP A 42 0.21 -15.91 4.48
C ASP A 42 1.44 -15.42 3.72
N HIS A 43 1.44 -14.13 3.34
CA HIS A 43 2.53 -13.47 2.62
C HIS A 43 3.22 -12.35 3.43
N GLU A 44 2.86 -12.14 4.70
CA GLU A 44 3.40 -11.04 5.53
C GLU A 44 4.74 -11.39 6.21
N GLY A 45 5.24 -12.60 6.04
CA GLY A 45 6.56 -12.98 6.52
C GLY A 45 7.67 -12.17 5.85
N THR A 46 8.66 -11.73 6.63
CA THR A 46 9.80 -10.94 6.15
C THR A 46 11.16 -11.58 6.46
N LEU A 47 11.20 -12.52 7.38
CA LEU A 47 12.40 -13.22 7.83
C LEU A 47 12.34 -14.72 7.50
N LEU A 48 13.49 -15.38 7.55
CA LEU A 48 13.60 -16.83 7.34
C LEU A 48 12.71 -17.61 8.31
N GLU A 49 12.72 -17.22 9.57
CA GLU A 49 11.95 -17.83 10.65
C GLU A 49 10.44 -17.73 10.40
N ASP A 50 10.00 -16.62 9.81
CA ASP A 50 8.59 -16.41 9.46
C ASP A 50 8.11 -17.46 8.45
N ALA A 51 8.91 -17.74 7.42
CA ALA A 51 8.60 -18.74 6.41
C ALA A 51 8.62 -20.16 7.00
N VAL A 52 9.61 -20.47 7.84
CA VAL A 52 9.75 -21.77 8.51
C VAL A 52 8.54 -22.03 9.43
N GLU A 53 8.13 -21.03 10.22
CA GLU A 53 7.06 -21.23 11.19
C GLU A 53 5.68 -21.38 10.51
N ARG A 54 5.43 -20.67 9.42
CA ARG A 54 4.22 -20.87 8.61
C ARG A 54 4.10 -22.32 8.11
N VAL A 55 5.18 -22.84 7.56
CA VAL A 55 5.23 -24.23 7.07
C VAL A 55 5.07 -25.24 8.22
N ARG A 56 5.69 -25.00 9.39
CA ARG A 56 5.51 -25.84 10.58
C ARG A 56 4.08 -25.91 11.07
N GLN A 57 3.34 -24.82 10.94
CA GLN A 57 1.93 -24.75 11.32
C GLN A 57 0.99 -25.28 10.21
N GLY A 58 1.52 -25.78 9.08
CA GLY A 58 0.73 -26.33 7.98
C GLY A 58 0.24 -25.33 6.95
N MET A 59 0.65 -24.06 7.05
CA MET A 59 0.32 -23.02 6.09
C MET A 59 1.20 -23.11 4.85
N LYS A 60 0.75 -22.51 3.74
CA LYS A 60 1.62 -22.11 2.64
C LYS A 60 2.34 -20.80 2.98
N ALA A 61 3.66 -20.80 2.90
CA ALA A 61 4.44 -19.56 2.98
C ALA A 61 4.52 -18.94 1.57
N MET A 62 3.95 -17.73 1.42
CA MET A 62 3.99 -16.98 0.18
C MET A 62 5.12 -15.97 0.21
N LEU A 63 6.15 -16.18 -0.62
CA LEU A 63 7.35 -15.34 -0.66
C LEU A 63 7.15 -14.21 -1.67
N ARG A 64 7.19 -12.94 -1.19
CA ARG A 64 6.89 -11.75 -2.01
C ARG A 64 8.12 -11.17 -2.70
N TYR A 65 7.92 -10.74 -3.94
CA TYR A 65 8.85 -9.85 -4.64
C TYR A 65 8.08 -8.89 -5.55
N GLY A 66 7.54 -7.84 -4.95
CA GLY A 66 6.78 -6.77 -5.61
C GLY A 66 7.60 -5.50 -5.83
N SER A 67 6.94 -4.36 -5.90
CA SER A 67 7.59 -3.05 -6.03
C SER A 67 8.10 -2.48 -4.72
N SER A 68 7.62 -2.98 -3.58
CA SER A 68 7.96 -2.50 -2.23
C SER A 68 8.34 -3.62 -1.26
N TRP A 69 8.11 -4.85 -1.65
CA TRP A 69 8.31 -6.06 -0.86
C TRP A 69 9.38 -6.91 -1.50
N TYR A 70 10.47 -7.20 -0.79
CA TYR A 70 11.65 -7.89 -1.31
C TYR A 70 11.99 -9.13 -0.47
N ASP A 71 10.95 -9.85 -0.03
CA ASP A 71 11.04 -10.88 1.02
C ASP A 71 11.55 -12.23 0.50
N VAL A 72 11.56 -12.49 -0.82
CA VAL A 72 12.10 -13.74 -1.40
C VAL A 72 13.53 -13.98 -0.93
N ALA A 73 14.41 -12.97 -0.99
CA ALA A 73 15.82 -13.13 -0.67
C ALA A 73 16.05 -13.55 0.79
N SER A 74 15.26 -13.03 1.73
CA SER A 74 15.37 -13.36 3.16
C SER A 74 14.80 -14.73 3.50
N GLN A 75 13.81 -15.22 2.76
CA GLN A 75 13.02 -16.40 3.12
C GLN A 75 13.34 -17.65 2.31
N VAL A 76 13.84 -17.52 1.07
CA VAL A 76 14.11 -18.66 0.17
C VAL A 76 15.13 -19.66 0.76
N GLY A 77 15.94 -19.22 1.74
CA GLY A 77 16.84 -20.04 2.52
C GLY A 77 16.13 -21.21 3.23
N ALA A 78 14.84 -21.12 3.50
CA ALA A 78 14.04 -22.21 4.03
C ALA A 78 14.08 -23.45 3.09
N ILE A 79 14.12 -23.22 1.79
CA ILE A 79 14.22 -24.30 0.78
C ILE A 79 15.70 -24.58 0.46
N THR A 80 16.49 -23.54 0.13
CA THR A 80 17.84 -23.71 -0.42
C THR A 80 18.88 -24.13 0.61
N HIS A 81 18.71 -23.74 1.88
CA HIS A 81 19.66 -24.02 2.97
C HIS A 81 19.13 -25.03 3.98
N LEU A 82 17.85 -24.91 4.36
CA LEU A 82 17.25 -25.80 5.37
C LEU A 82 16.60 -27.05 4.75
N GLY A 83 16.42 -27.09 3.41
CA GLY A 83 15.89 -28.26 2.70
C GLY A 83 14.41 -28.54 2.97
N LEU A 84 13.61 -27.51 3.35
CA LEU A 84 12.17 -27.70 3.48
C LEU A 84 11.54 -28.01 2.12
N ASP A 85 10.47 -28.79 2.12
CA ASP A 85 9.75 -29.20 0.92
C ASP A 85 9.14 -27.99 0.19
N PRO A 86 9.58 -27.70 -1.05
CA PRO A 86 9.10 -26.53 -1.80
C PRO A 86 7.61 -26.58 -2.12
N ARG A 87 6.91 -27.70 -1.96
CA ARG A 87 5.46 -27.79 -2.14
C ARG A 87 4.68 -26.95 -1.14
N HIS A 88 5.30 -26.56 -0.02
CA HIS A 88 4.69 -25.68 0.99
C HIS A 88 4.92 -24.19 0.73
N PHE A 89 5.54 -23.84 -0.40
CA PHE A 89 5.87 -22.47 -0.74
C PHE A 89 5.26 -22.04 -2.07
N ILE A 90 4.90 -20.75 -2.14
CA ILE A 90 4.36 -20.08 -3.32
C ILE A 90 5.16 -18.80 -3.54
N LEU A 91 5.44 -18.43 -4.78
CA LEU A 91 6.03 -17.15 -5.15
C LEU A 91 4.92 -16.17 -5.56
N VAL A 92 4.94 -14.97 -5.04
CA VAL A 92 3.92 -13.94 -5.30
C VAL A 92 4.56 -12.57 -5.51
N THR A 93 3.82 -11.65 -6.12
CA THR A 93 4.28 -10.27 -6.31
C THR A 93 3.91 -9.37 -5.14
N ASP A 94 2.71 -9.50 -4.59
CA ASP A 94 2.05 -8.46 -3.81
C ASP A 94 1.92 -7.17 -4.66
N ASP A 95 1.91 -5.98 -4.09
CA ASP A 95 1.76 -4.72 -4.81
C ASP A 95 2.84 -4.50 -5.88
N SER A 96 2.40 -4.27 -7.11
CA SER A 96 3.28 -3.99 -8.24
C SER A 96 2.87 -2.71 -8.97
N HIS A 97 3.79 -1.76 -9.06
CA HIS A 97 3.58 -0.51 -9.78
C HIS A 97 3.67 -0.71 -11.29
N ALA A 98 2.92 0.09 -12.05
CA ALA A 98 2.94 0.05 -13.51
C ALA A 98 4.36 0.22 -14.08
N GLN A 99 5.22 1.01 -13.45
CA GLN A 99 6.62 1.17 -13.84
C GLN A 99 7.41 -0.12 -13.71
N THR A 100 7.32 -0.82 -12.58
CA THR A 100 7.98 -2.12 -12.35
C THR A 100 7.50 -3.14 -13.39
N ILE A 101 6.18 -3.23 -13.60
CA ILE A 101 5.59 -4.15 -14.59
C ILE A 101 6.12 -3.85 -16.00
N SER A 102 6.21 -2.56 -16.37
CA SER A 102 6.64 -2.14 -17.72
C SER A 102 8.14 -2.32 -17.95
N GLN A 103 8.98 -2.09 -16.94
CA GLN A 103 10.44 -2.06 -17.08
C GLN A 103 11.12 -3.38 -16.70
N GLU A 104 10.61 -4.07 -15.69
CA GLU A 104 11.24 -5.24 -15.09
C GLU A 104 10.45 -6.54 -15.31
N GLY A 105 9.14 -6.45 -15.50
CA GLY A 105 8.22 -7.57 -15.60
C GLY A 105 7.31 -7.73 -14.39
N HIS A 106 6.57 -8.83 -14.36
CA HIS A 106 5.62 -9.16 -13.31
C HIS A 106 6.01 -10.46 -12.59
N THR A 107 5.30 -11.55 -12.80
CA THR A 107 5.61 -12.86 -12.20
C THR A 107 6.91 -13.47 -12.72
N ASP A 108 7.29 -13.18 -13.96
CA ASP A 108 8.58 -13.55 -14.53
C ASP A 108 9.76 -12.89 -13.79
N ARG A 109 9.59 -11.64 -13.31
CA ARG A 109 10.56 -10.95 -12.46
C ARG A 109 10.75 -11.68 -11.12
N VAL A 110 9.65 -12.14 -10.49
CA VAL A 110 9.72 -12.91 -9.24
C VAL A 110 10.50 -14.21 -9.43
N LEU A 111 10.22 -14.93 -10.54
CA LEU A 111 10.94 -16.15 -10.90
C LEU A 111 12.44 -15.92 -11.07
N ARG A 112 12.83 -14.92 -11.88
CA ARG A 112 14.23 -14.57 -12.08
C ARG A 112 14.93 -14.30 -10.76
N HIS A 113 14.32 -13.47 -9.91
CA HIS A 113 14.89 -13.13 -8.62
C HIS A 113 15.04 -14.35 -7.71
N ALA A 114 14.03 -15.21 -7.61
CA ALA A 114 14.11 -16.43 -6.81
C ALA A 114 15.23 -17.39 -7.30
N ILE A 115 15.42 -17.50 -8.61
CA ILE A 115 16.50 -18.30 -9.23
C ILE A 115 17.88 -17.65 -8.93
N GLU A 116 18.00 -16.34 -9.01
CA GLU A 116 19.21 -15.61 -8.63
C GLU A 116 19.59 -15.82 -7.15
N GLN A 117 18.59 -15.99 -6.27
CA GLN A 117 18.79 -16.34 -4.86
C GLN A 117 19.09 -17.83 -4.62
N GLY A 118 19.34 -18.62 -5.69
CA GLY A 118 19.79 -20.00 -5.61
C GLY A 118 18.67 -21.05 -5.70
N LEU A 119 17.44 -20.67 -5.93
CA LEU A 119 16.36 -21.64 -6.12
C LEU A 119 16.52 -22.36 -7.48
N ASN A 120 16.33 -23.68 -7.48
CA ASN A 120 16.30 -24.45 -8.74
C ASN A 120 15.21 -23.89 -9.68
N PRO A 121 15.49 -23.62 -10.97
CA PRO A 121 14.52 -23.03 -11.89
C PRO A 121 13.21 -23.81 -12.02
N VAL A 122 13.26 -25.14 -12.06
CA VAL A 122 12.05 -25.99 -12.17
C VAL A 122 11.23 -25.88 -10.89
N THR A 123 11.88 -25.87 -9.72
CA THR A 123 11.22 -25.67 -8.43
C THR A 123 10.54 -24.30 -8.36
N ALA A 124 11.22 -23.24 -8.79
CA ALA A 124 10.64 -21.89 -8.84
C ALA A 124 9.38 -21.83 -9.73
N ILE A 125 9.44 -22.48 -10.90
CA ILE A 125 8.29 -22.60 -11.81
C ILE A 125 7.14 -23.38 -11.14
N GLN A 126 7.43 -24.48 -10.47
CA GLN A 126 6.41 -25.26 -9.74
C GLN A 126 5.74 -24.44 -8.64
N MET A 127 6.51 -23.67 -7.88
CA MET A 127 5.97 -22.78 -6.85
C MET A 127 5.01 -21.72 -7.41
N MET A 128 5.21 -21.28 -8.64
CA MET A 128 4.37 -20.29 -9.32
C MET A 128 3.23 -20.88 -10.16
N THR A 129 3.23 -22.17 -10.37
CA THR A 129 2.26 -22.86 -11.25
C THR A 129 1.49 -23.92 -10.48
N ILE A 130 2.00 -25.14 -10.40
CA ILE A 130 1.25 -26.25 -9.82
C ILE A 130 1.00 -26.09 -8.32
N ASN A 131 1.96 -25.61 -7.52
CA ASN A 131 1.74 -25.40 -6.09
C ASN A 131 0.61 -24.40 -5.84
N THR A 132 0.60 -23.30 -6.62
CA THR A 132 -0.46 -22.30 -6.58
C THR A 132 -1.80 -22.88 -6.99
N ALA A 133 -1.83 -23.64 -8.10
CA ALA A 133 -3.05 -24.26 -8.61
C ALA A 133 -3.65 -25.31 -7.65
N GLU A 134 -2.80 -26.08 -6.99
CA GLU A 134 -3.23 -27.04 -5.94
C GLU A 134 -3.79 -26.32 -4.71
N HIS A 135 -3.11 -25.29 -4.26
CA HIS A 135 -3.54 -24.50 -3.09
C HIS A 135 -4.92 -23.88 -3.28
N PHE A 136 -5.18 -23.30 -4.45
CA PHE A 136 -6.47 -22.69 -4.76
C PHE A 136 -7.51 -23.67 -5.40
N GLY A 137 -7.22 -24.95 -5.40
CA GLY A 137 -8.17 -26.00 -5.84
C GLY A 137 -8.45 -26.02 -7.35
N VAL A 138 -7.59 -25.41 -8.18
CA VAL A 138 -7.78 -25.32 -9.66
C VAL A 138 -6.81 -26.20 -10.45
N SER A 139 -6.07 -27.07 -9.80
CA SER A 139 -5.03 -27.92 -10.43
C SER A 139 -5.58 -28.93 -11.44
N ARG A 140 -6.90 -29.19 -11.42
CA ARG A 140 -7.56 -30.00 -12.46
C ARG A 140 -7.69 -29.28 -13.79
N GLU A 141 -7.61 -27.94 -13.80
CA GLU A 141 -7.78 -27.12 -14.99
C GLU A 141 -6.46 -26.50 -15.46
N MET A 142 -5.55 -26.15 -14.56
CA MET A 142 -4.30 -25.44 -14.86
C MET A 142 -3.15 -25.80 -13.92
N GLY A 143 -1.98 -25.20 -14.12
CA GLY A 143 -0.78 -25.37 -13.28
C GLY A 143 0.24 -26.35 -13.84
N MET A 144 -0.11 -27.14 -14.86
CA MET A 144 0.81 -28.01 -15.59
C MET A 144 0.34 -28.27 -17.01
N ILE A 145 1.25 -28.69 -17.88
CA ILE A 145 0.91 -29.16 -19.23
C ILE A 145 0.51 -30.62 -19.13
N ALA A 146 -0.78 -30.93 -19.27
CA ALA A 146 -1.31 -32.30 -19.24
C ALA A 146 -2.64 -32.37 -20.00
N PRO A 147 -3.01 -33.59 -20.50
CA PRO A 147 -4.32 -33.79 -21.13
C PRO A 147 -5.47 -33.37 -20.24
N GLY A 148 -6.47 -32.70 -20.80
CA GLY A 148 -7.67 -32.25 -20.09
C GLY A 148 -7.49 -30.93 -19.33
N ARG A 149 -6.33 -30.29 -19.35
CA ARG A 149 -6.08 -28.96 -18.79
C ARG A 149 -6.06 -27.88 -19.85
N TRP A 150 -6.26 -26.66 -19.45
CA TRP A 150 -6.15 -25.51 -20.35
C TRP A 150 -4.74 -25.41 -20.93
N ALA A 151 -4.67 -25.13 -22.22
CA ALA A 151 -3.39 -24.90 -22.90
C ALA A 151 -2.91 -23.47 -22.65
N ASP A 152 -2.55 -23.18 -21.40
CA ASP A 152 -1.88 -21.94 -20.99
C ASP A 152 -0.39 -22.25 -20.90
N VAL A 153 0.37 -21.82 -21.91
CA VAL A 153 1.76 -22.24 -22.13
C VAL A 153 2.64 -21.03 -22.43
N LEU A 154 3.80 -21.00 -21.78
CA LEU A 154 4.87 -20.06 -22.09
C LEU A 154 6.01 -20.80 -22.81
N LEU A 155 6.47 -20.26 -23.94
CA LEU A 155 7.72 -20.71 -24.56
C LEU A 155 8.83 -19.74 -24.15
N VAL A 156 9.82 -20.25 -23.44
CA VAL A 156 10.98 -19.52 -22.96
C VAL A 156 12.24 -20.11 -23.54
N LYS A 157 13.27 -19.31 -23.82
CA LYS A 157 14.54 -19.77 -24.38
C LYS A 157 15.51 -20.22 -23.30
N ASP A 158 15.43 -19.62 -22.14
CA ASP A 158 16.31 -19.85 -21.01
C ASP A 158 15.53 -19.83 -19.71
N LEU A 159 15.80 -20.78 -18.82
CA LEU A 159 15.09 -20.90 -17.56
C LEU A 159 15.60 -19.92 -16.47
N LYS A 160 16.77 -19.33 -16.65
CA LYS A 160 17.32 -18.36 -15.70
C LYS A 160 16.82 -16.94 -16.01
N ASP A 161 16.90 -16.54 -17.30
CA ASP A 161 16.36 -15.25 -17.77
C ASP A 161 14.83 -15.23 -17.79
N PHE A 162 14.21 -16.37 -17.94
CA PHE A 162 12.77 -16.63 -17.94
C PHE A 162 11.94 -15.57 -18.70
N LYS A 163 12.41 -15.22 -19.90
CA LYS A 163 11.71 -14.25 -20.77
C LYS A 163 10.80 -15.00 -21.73
N ALA A 164 9.51 -14.72 -21.65
CA ALA A 164 8.53 -15.35 -22.54
C ALA A 164 8.72 -14.87 -23.99
N ASP A 165 9.03 -15.79 -24.92
CA ASP A 165 9.10 -15.52 -26.35
C ASP A 165 7.70 -15.64 -27.00
N VAL A 166 6.93 -16.66 -26.58
CA VAL A 166 5.53 -16.87 -26.99
C VAL A 166 4.66 -17.11 -25.76
N VAL A 167 3.50 -16.48 -25.75
CA VAL A 167 2.46 -16.67 -24.73
C VAL A 167 1.22 -17.24 -25.39
N ILE A 168 0.82 -18.42 -24.93
CA ILE A 168 -0.38 -19.12 -25.36
C ILE A 168 -1.36 -19.10 -24.19
N ALA A 169 -2.59 -18.68 -24.43
CA ALA A 169 -3.67 -18.76 -23.46
C ALA A 169 -4.87 -19.47 -24.06
N LYS A 170 -5.36 -20.51 -23.37
CA LYS A 170 -6.45 -21.37 -23.84
C LYS A 170 -6.24 -21.88 -25.28
N GLY A 171 -5.01 -22.23 -25.63
CA GLY A 171 -4.62 -22.73 -26.93
C GLY A 171 -4.44 -21.69 -28.03
N ILE A 172 -4.58 -20.40 -27.72
CA ILE A 172 -4.43 -19.29 -28.68
C ILE A 172 -3.13 -18.55 -28.41
N VAL A 173 -2.30 -18.29 -29.43
CA VAL A 173 -1.13 -17.43 -29.31
C VAL A 173 -1.59 -15.99 -29.12
N ILE A 174 -1.47 -15.46 -27.90
CA ILE A 174 -1.91 -14.11 -27.53
C ILE A 174 -0.80 -13.08 -27.58
N ALA A 175 0.46 -13.49 -27.44
CA ALA A 175 1.61 -12.58 -27.59
C ALA A 175 2.83 -13.34 -28.11
N GLU A 176 3.69 -12.65 -28.83
CA GLU A 176 4.95 -13.14 -29.37
C GLU A 176 5.99 -12.02 -29.39
N LYS A 177 7.21 -12.30 -28.90
CA LYS A 177 8.33 -11.34 -28.85
C LYS A 177 7.92 -10.00 -28.19
N GLY A 178 7.15 -10.06 -27.12
CA GLY A 178 6.66 -8.89 -26.36
C GLY A 178 5.56 -8.08 -27.07
N LYS A 179 4.93 -8.62 -28.13
CA LYS A 179 3.85 -7.95 -28.85
C LYS A 179 2.55 -8.74 -28.79
N TRP A 180 1.46 -8.05 -28.49
CA TRP A 180 0.11 -8.60 -28.58
C TRP A 180 -0.22 -9.06 -30.00
N LYS A 181 -0.89 -10.22 -30.09
CA LYS A 181 -1.40 -10.81 -31.36
C LYS A 181 -2.94 -10.81 -31.44
N VAL A 182 -3.61 -10.46 -30.35
CA VAL A 182 -5.05 -10.44 -30.25
C VAL A 182 -5.56 -9.07 -29.86
N GLU A 183 -6.76 -8.72 -30.30
CA GLU A 183 -7.43 -7.52 -29.82
C GLU A 183 -7.97 -7.77 -28.40
N LEU A 184 -7.68 -6.84 -27.49
CA LEU A 184 -8.24 -6.88 -26.13
C LEU A 184 -9.70 -6.39 -26.19
N PRO A 185 -10.63 -7.09 -25.52
CA PRO A 185 -12.02 -6.65 -25.48
C PRO A 185 -12.13 -5.28 -24.77
N LYS A 186 -12.91 -4.38 -25.37
CA LYS A 186 -13.23 -3.10 -24.73
C LYS A 186 -14.29 -3.37 -23.65
N PHE A 187 -14.00 -3.00 -22.42
CA PHE A 187 -14.93 -3.09 -21.32
C PHE A 187 -15.48 -1.71 -20.94
N LYS A 188 -16.79 -1.59 -20.78
CA LYS A 188 -17.43 -0.36 -20.31
C LYS A 188 -17.70 -0.51 -18.81
N TYR A 189 -16.95 0.24 -18.02
CA TYR A 189 -17.14 0.23 -16.58
C TYR A 189 -18.46 0.91 -16.18
N PRO A 190 -19.15 0.39 -15.13
CA PRO A 190 -20.37 1.00 -14.65
C PRO A 190 -20.10 2.38 -14.02
N ALA A 191 -21.08 3.27 -14.05
CA ALA A 191 -20.94 4.64 -13.56
C ALA A 191 -20.51 4.75 -12.10
N TRP A 192 -20.90 3.81 -11.25
CA TRP A 192 -20.47 3.79 -9.84
C TRP A 192 -18.95 3.58 -9.71
N ALA A 193 -18.31 2.84 -10.61
CA ALA A 193 -16.87 2.63 -10.61
C ALA A 193 -16.11 3.83 -11.15
N THR A 194 -16.65 4.56 -12.13
CA THR A 194 -15.99 5.72 -12.76
C THR A 194 -16.31 7.06 -12.09
N ASN A 195 -17.19 7.07 -11.09
CA ASN A 195 -17.54 8.26 -10.30
C ASN A 195 -17.43 7.94 -8.80
N SER A 196 -16.24 7.58 -8.36
CA SER A 196 -15.97 7.10 -7.01
C SER A 196 -15.43 8.17 -6.06
N VAL A 197 -15.10 9.36 -6.55
CA VAL A 197 -14.64 10.48 -5.71
C VAL A 197 -15.79 11.47 -5.54
N LYS A 198 -16.47 11.38 -4.40
CA LYS A 198 -17.62 12.20 -4.04
C LYS A 198 -17.26 13.08 -2.84
N LEU A 199 -16.90 14.32 -3.11
CA LEU A 199 -16.70 15.32 -2.06
C LEU A 199 -18.00 16.07 -1.80
N LYS A 200 -18.18 16.60 -0.58
CA LYS A 200 -19.32 17.47 -0.25
C LYS A 200 -19.29 18.81 -1.01
N GLY A 201 -18.11 19.22 -1.45
CA GLY A 201 -17.84 20.44 -2.20
C GLY A 201 -16.34 20.58 -2.46
N ALA A 202 -15.94 21.64 -3.15
CA ALA A 202 -14.53 21.95 -3.32
C ALA A 202 -13.88 22.24 -1.97
N LEU A 203 -12.71 21.64 -1.73
CA LEU A 203 -11.95 21.83 -0.50
C LEU A 203 -11.15 23.13 -0.53
N LYS A 204 -10.99 23.74 0.61
CA LYS A 204 -10.27 25.01 0.80
C LYS A 204 -9.09 24.81 1.75
N ALA A 205 -8.16 25.74 1.78
CA ALA A 205 -7.03 25.72 2.71
C ALA A 205 -7.48 25.61 4.18
N GLU A 206 -8.59 26.25 4.53
CA GLU A 206 -9.15 26.21 5.89
C GLU A 206 -9.52 24.79 6.35
N ASP A 207 -9.89 23.91 5.44
CA ASP A 207 -10.28 22.51 5.72
C ASP A 207 -9.08 21.67 6.21
N PHE A 208 -7.85 22.12 5.96
CA PHE A 208 -6.60 21.45 6.33
C PHE A 208 -5.88 22.07 7.52
N LYS A 209 -6.54 22.98 8.26
CA LYS A 209 -6.01 23.60 9.47
C LYS A 209 -6.06 22.63 10.65
N ILE A 210 -5.04 22.69 11.50
CA ILE A 210 -4.97 21.97 12.77
C ILE A 210 -5.10 22.99 13.90
N ALA A 211 -6.26 23.06 14.52
CA ALA A 211 -6.50 23.95 15.65
C ALA A 211 -5.77 23.45 16.91
N ALA A 212 -5.05 24.33 17.58
CA ALA A 212 -4.47 24.04 18.89
C ALA A 212 -5.58 23.97 19.96
N PRO A 213 -5.48 23.04 20.94
CA PRO A 213 -6.47 22.96 22.01
C PRO A 213 -6.52 24.27 22.80
N PRO A 214 -7.72 24.72 23.26
CA PRO A 214 -7.89 25.98 23.99
C PRO A 214 -7.09 25.98 25.28
N LEU A 215 -6.58 27.17 25.69
CA LEU A 215 -5.80 27.33 26.92
C LEU A 215 -6.64 26.93 28.14
N ARG A 216 -6.20 26.01 28.98
CA ARG A 216 -6.86 25.70 30.26
C ARG A 216 -6.70 26.93 31.20
N GLY A 217 -7.79 27.46 31.68
CA GLY A 217 -7.82 28.40 32.83
C GLY A 217 -7.71 29.87 32.54
N ARG A 218 -7.88 30.38 31.30
CA ARG A 218 -8.10 31.83 31.09
C ARG A 218 -9.59 32.18 31.08
N SER A 219 -10.05 32.75 32.20
CA SER A 219 -11.26 33.55 32.24
C SER A 219 -11.14 34.69 31.22
N ARG A 220 -12.26 35.07 30.58
CA ARG A 220 -12.35 36.19 29.61
C ARG A 220 -11.94 37.57 30.15
N SER A 221 -11.41 37.67 31.37
CA SER A 221 -11.13 38.90 32.09
C SER A 221 -9.66 39.23 32.36
N THR A 222 -8.70 38.66 31.66
CA THR A 222 -7.27 39.01 31.86
C THR A 222 -6.85 40.11 30.88
N PRO A 223 -6.37 41.28 31.35
CA PRO A 223 -5.94 42.40 30.50
C PRO A 223 -4.75 42.01 29.60
N GLN A 224 -4.76 42.45 28.34
CA GLN A 224 -3.64 42.41 27.41
C GLN A 224 -2.43 43.11 28.04
N GLY A 225 -1.42 42.40 28.50
CA GLY A 225 -0.25 43.04 29.06
C GLY A 225 0.88 42.22 29.62
N ARG A 226 1.02 40.96 29.24
CA ARG A 226 2.30 40.23 29.38
C ARG A 226 2.57 39.44 28.09
N ARG A 227 3.72 39.67 27.45
CA ARG A 227 4.26 38.80 26.38
C ARG A 227 4.33 37.39 26.96
N GLY A 228 3.26 36.63 26.76
CA GLY A 228 3.05 35.32 27.35
C GLY A 228 4.02 34.30 26.76
N VAL A 229 4.52 33.44 27.63
CA VAL A 229 5.13 32.20 27.28
C VAL A 229 4.19 31.53 26.24
N ARG A 230 4.68 31.32 25.02
CA ARG A 230 3.94 30.60 23.98
C ARG A 230 3.87 29.16 24.45
N GLU A 231 2.71 28.72 24.93
CA GLU A 231 2.54 27.37 25.42
C GLU A 231 2.71 26.38 24.27
N LYS A 232 3.64 25.46 24.44
CA LYS A 232 3.86 24.33 23.54
C LYS A 232 2.73 23.30 23.72
N VAL A 233 2.43 22.59 22.66
CA VAL A 233 1.54 21.43 22.67
C VAL A 233 2.33 20.20 22.23
N ARG A 234 2.05 19.07 22.85
CA ARG A 234 2.62 17.80 22.47
C ARG A 234 1.81 17.20 21.32
N ALA A 235 2.45 16.88 20.22
CA ALA A 235 1.81 16.30 19.04
C ALA A 235 2.22 14.84 18.85
N ASN A 236 1.25 13.98 18.58
CA ASN A 236 1.47 12.63 18.11
C ASN A 236 1.70 12.64 16.60
N VAL A 237 2.82 12.09 16.14
CA VAL A 237 3.30 12.18 14.76
C VAL A 237 3.59 10.79 14.22
N ILE A 238 3.08 10.49 13.02
CA ILE A 238 3.37 9.24 12.33
C ILE A 238 4.79 9.30 11.78
N GLY A 239 5.69 8.41 12.21
CA GLY A 239 7.06 8.32 11.70
C GLY A 239 7.16 7.28 10.60
N VAL A 240 7.45 7.69 9.36
CA VAL A 240 7.69 6.78 8.24
C VAL A 240 9.02 6.04 8.45
N ILE A 241 9.05 4.74 8.16
CA ILE A 241 10.26 3.92 8.09
C ILE A 241 10.45 3.52 6.64
N GLU A 242 11.53 3.95 6.03
CA GLU A 242 11.80 3.69 4.61
C GLU A 242 11.81 2.18 4.30
N ASN A 243 11.16 1.80 3.20
CA ASN A 243 11.05 0.42 2.71
C ASN A 243 10.38 -0.57 3.70
N GLN A 244 9.61 -0.07 4.66
CA GLN A 244 8.89 -0.91 5.62
C GLN A 244 7.41 -0.54 5.70
N ALA A 245 6.56 -1.52 6.01
CA ALA A 245 5.14 -1.29 6.28
C ALA A 245 4.92 -0.63 7.65
N PRO A 246 5.56 -1.06 8.76
CA PRO A 246 5.40 -0.43 10.06
C PRO A 246 5.76 1.05 10.04
N THR A 247 5.17 1.81 10.97
CA THR A 247 5.52 3.20 11.28
C THR A 247 5.98 3.32 12.73
N LYS A 248 6.54 4.46 13.10
CA LYS A 248 6.84 4.80 14.49
C LYS A 248 5.77 5.74 15.06
N HIS A 249 5.46 5.60 16.33
CA HIS A 249 4.70 6.57 17.10
C HIS A 249 5.65 7.61 17.70
N LEU A 250 5.86 8.71 16.98
CA LEU A 250 6.72 9.80 17.40
C LEU A 250 5.94 10.84 18.19
N THR A 251 6.64 11.63 19.01
CA THR A 251 6.07 12.74 19.77
C THR A 251 6.94 13.97 19.63
N PHE A 252 6.33 15.09 19.27
CA PHE A 252 7.02 16.38 19.15
C PHE A 252 6.34 17.47 19.95
N GLU A 253 7.13 18.36 20.54
CA GLU A 253 6.66 19.62 21.04
C GLU A 253 6.45 20.60 19.87
N MET A 254 5.22 21.03 19.64
CA MET A 254 4.86 22.00 18.61
C MET A 254 4.51 23.34 19.26
N GLN A 255 4.87 24.42 18.57
CA GLN A 255 4.52 25.76 19.01
C GLN A 255 3.38 26.33 18.16
N PRO A 256 2.15 26.43 18.69
CA PRO A 256 1.06 27.00 17.93
C PRO A 256 1.32 28.47 17.60
N LEU A 257 0.95 28.87 16.40
CA LEU A 257 0.94 30.25 15.95
C LEU A 257 -0.50 30.63 15.63
N ASN A 258 -1.01 31.74 16.21
CA ASN A 258 -2.39 32.18 16.04
C ASN A 258 -3.47 31.11 16.35
N GLY A 259 -3.17 30.21 17.29
CA GLY A 259 -4.08 29.11 17.64
C GLY A 259 -4.07 27.92 16.70
N GLU A 260 -3.14 27.86 15.77
CA GLU A 260 -3.00 26.75 14.79
C GLU A 260 -1.62 26.10 14.87
N VAL A 261 -1.54 24.82 14.53
CA VAL A 261 -0.30 24.05 14.37
C VAL A 261 0.00 23.90 12.88
N TYR A 262 1.21 24.28 12.50
CA TYR A 262 1.70 24.26 11.14
C TYR A 262 2.71 23.11 10.92
N ALA A 263 2.94 22.76 9.65
CA ALA A 263 4.06 21.93 9.27
C ALA A 263 5.40 22.58 9.66
N ASP A 264 6.40 21.76 9.95
CA ASP A 264 7.75 22.23 10.31
C ASP A 264 8.78 21.47 9.46
N MET A 265 9.10 22.02 8.31
CA MET A 265 10.04 21.40 7.36
C MET A 265 11.45 21.25 7.94
N GLN A 266 11.87 22.08 8.90
CA GLN A 266 13.19 21.95 9.51
C GLN A 266 13.32 20.70 10.37
N ARG A 267 12.21 20.24 10.95
CA ARG A 267 12.12 19.01 11.74
C ARG A 267 11.48 17.86 10.97
N ASP A 268 11.32 18.02 9.64
CA ASP A 268 10.66 17.04 8.77
C ASP A 268 9.25 16.67 9.26
N ILE A 269 8.43 17.67 9.61
CA ILE A 269 7.04 17.46 10.03
C ILE A 269 6.11 18.09 8.99
N ALA A 270 5.36 17.24 8.29
CA ALA A 270 4.30 17.62 7.36
C ALA A 270 2.92 17.37 7.97
N LYS A 271 1.89 18.03 7.43
CA LYS A 271 0.50 17.67 7.71
C LYS A 271 0.08 16.46 6.91
N VAL A 272 -0.76 15.61 7.50
CA VAL A 272 -1.44 14.53 6.79
C VAL A 272 -2.94 14.67 7.00
N ALA A 273 -3.71 14.46 5.94
CA ALA A 273 -5.17 14.47 5.97
C ALA A 273 -5.72 13.20 5.33
N LEU A 274 -6.77 12.63 5.92
CA LEU A 274 -7.57 11.59 5.28
C LEU A 274 -8.96 12.17 4.99
N VAL A 275 -9.26 12.35 3.70
CA VAL A 275 -10.47 13.00 3.20
C VAL A 275 -11.47 11.92 2.77
N LYS A 276 -12.67 11.92 3.34
CA LYS A 276 -13.75 11.01 2.94
C LYS A 276 -14.20 11.30 1.51
N ARG A 277 -14.26 10.24 0.68
CA ARG A 277 -14.58 10.38 -0.74
C ARG A 277 -15.68 9.46 -1.27
N HIS A 278 -16.25 8.59 -0.42
CA HIS A 278 -17.15 7.53 -0.93
C HIS A 278 -18.62 7.94 -0.96
N ASP A 279 -19.11 8.70 0.01
CA ASP A 279 -20.53 8.95 0.23
C ASP A 279 -20.99 10.42 -0.01
N GLY A 280 -20.04 11.32 -0.27
CA GLY A 280 -20.34 12.73 -0.50
C GLY A 280 -20.75 13.53 0.75
N LYS A 281 -20.72 12.91 1.94
CA LYS A 281 -21.10 13.59 3.19
C LYS A 281 -20.00 14.51 3.72
N GLY A 282 -18.78 14.37 3.20
CA GLY A 282 -17.61 15.10 3.66
C GLY A 282 -17.01 14.51 4.92
N GLY A 283 -15.96 15.16 5.40
CA GLY A 283 -15.19 14.77 6.59
C GLY A 283 -13.71 14.67 6.26
N ILE A 284 -12.90 15.24 7.15
CA ILE A 284 -11.43 15.22 7.06
C ILE A 284 -10.89 14.92 8.44
N SER A 285 -10.06 13.89 8.54
CA SER A 285 -9.23 13.63 9.71
C SER A 285 -7.85 14.21 9.47
N MET A 286 -7.35 15.00 10.44
CA MET A 286 -6.03 15.62 10.37
C MET A 286 -5.03 14.91 11.26
N GLY A 287 -3.77 14.86 10.82
CA GLY A 287 -2.63 14.32 11.53
C GLY A 287 -1.34 15.04 11.16
N LEU A 288 -0.24 14.57 11.74
CA LEU A 288 1.12 15.00 11.40
C LEU A 288 1.95 13.74 11.05
N VAL A 289 2.89 13.93 10.12
CA VAL A 289 3.76 12.86 9.64
C VAL A 289 5.20 13.37 9.49
N SER A 290 6.17 12.51 9.75
CA SER A 290 7.62 12.75 9.57
C SER A 290 8.21 11.62 8.74
N GLY A 291 9.26 11.88 7.98
CA GLY A 291 9.99 10.90 7.18
C GLY A 291 9.88 11.12 5.66
N PHE A 292 9.14 12.13 5.19
CA PHE A 292 9.08 12.47 3.76
C PHE A 292 10.22 13.41 3.31
N GLY A 293 10.78 14.21 4.20
CA GLY A 293 11.88 15.11 3.91
C GLY A 293 11.53 16.27 2.97
N PHE A 294 10.27 16.75 2.99
CA PHE A 294 9.88 17.89 2.16
C PHE A 294 10.59 19.20 2.55
N THR A 295 11.12 19.90 1.55
CA THR A 295 11.89 21.14 1.72
C THR A 295 11.28 22.35 1.02
N SER A 296 10.10 22.20 0.43
CA SER A 296 9.38 23.27 -0.29
C SER A 296 7.90 23.25 0.05
N LYS A 297 7.19 24.33 -0.29
CA LYS A 297 5.72 24.35 -0.26
C LYS A 297 5.17 23.36 -1.26
N CYS A 298 4.56 22.29 -0.77
CA CYS A 298 4.06 21.23 -1.62
C CYS A 298 2.97 20.40 -0.94
N ALA A 299 2.25 19.64 -1.75
CA ALA A 299 1.40 18.56 -1.30
C ALA A 299 1.44 17.38 -2.27
N VAL A 300 1.25 16.20 -1.72
CA VAL A 300 1.07 14.96 -2.47
C VAL A 300 -0.25 14.33 -2.02
N ALA A 301 -1.02 13.82 -2.98
CA ALA A 301 -2.29 13.18 -2.66
C ALA A 301 -2.49 11.90 -3.46
N SER A 302 -3.22 10.95 -2.87
CA SER A 302 -3.56 9.68 -3.49
C SER A 302 -4.94 9.19 -3.05
N THR A 303 -5.68 8.58 -3.97
CA THR A 303 -6.87 7.80 -3.63
C THR A 303 -6.56 6.32 -3.38
N VAL A 304 -5.29 5.92 -3.56
CA VAL A 304 -4.77 4.64 -3.09
C VAL A 304 -4.26 4.85 -1.67
N ALA A 305 -5.07 4.46 -0.68
CA ALA A 305 -4.79 4.63 0.75
C ALA A 305 -5.38 3.44 1.52
N HIS A 306 -4.57 2.46 1.76
CA HIS A 306 -4.98 1.15 2.32
C HIS A 306 -5.63 1.29 3.70
N ASP A 307 -6.71 0.54 4.01
CA ASP A 307 -7.50 -0.29 3.08
C ASP A 307 -8.81 0.41 2.67
N SER A 308 -9.18 1.49 3.40
CA SER A 308 -10.43 2.23 3.16
C SER A 308 -10.44 2.96 1.82
N HIS A 309 -9.26 3.20 1.25
CA HIS A 309 -9.07 3.96 0.03
C HIS A 309 -9.81 5.31 0.03
N HIS A 310 -9.86 5.96 1.18
CA HIS A 310 -10.14 7.38 1.26
C HIS A 310 -9.00 8.17 0.60
N MET A 311 -9.21 9.45 0.32
CA MET A 311 -8.15 10.27 -0.25
C MET A 311 -7.18 10.70 0.84
N ILE A 312 -5.92 10.26 0.74
CA ILE A 312 -4.84 10.71 1.62
C ILE A 312 -4.11 11.89 0.99
N VAL A 313 -3.80 12.90 1.81
CA VAL A 313 -3.08 14.10 1.40
C VAL A 313 -1.99 14.38 2.43
N VAL A 314 -0.75 14.52 1.99
CA VAL A 314 0.37 14.97 2.83
C VAL A 314 0.92 16.26 2.25
N GLY A 315 1.11 17.29 3.07
CA GLY A 315 1.61 18.57 2.57
C GLY A 315 2.25 19.45 3.63
N THR A 316 2.99 20.43 3.18
CA THR A 316 3.69 21.42 4.00
C THR A 316 2.90 22.72 4.11
N ASP A 317 1.87 22.90 3.31
CA ASP A 317 0.97 24.04 3.36
C ASP A 317 -0.46 23.66 2.92
N GLU A 318 -1.45 24.33 3.46
CA GLU A 318 -2.86 24.02 3.30
C GLU A 318 -3.38 24.34 1.89
N GLU A 319 -2.83 25.34 1.23
CA GLU A 319 -3.23 25.75 -0.12
C GLU A 319 -2.86 24.65 -1.13
N SER A 320 -1.62 24.14 -1.06
CA SER A 320 -1.18 23.02 -1.89
C SER A 320 -1.98 21.75 -1.60
N MET A 321 -2.35 21.50 -0.32
CA MET A 321 -3.20 20.35 0.06
C MET A 321 -4.60 20.45 -0.57
N ALA A 322 -5.20 21.63 -0.54
CA ALA A 322 -6.52 21.87 -1.16
C ALA A 322 -6.47 21.69 -2.68
N VAL A 323 -5.44 22.22 -3.35
CA VAL A 323 -5.24 22.04 -4.79
C VAL A 323 -5.11 20.54 -5.12
N ALA A 324 -4.25 19.80 -4.40
CA ALA A 324 -4.02 18.38 -4.65
C ALA A 324 -5.31 17.54 -4.49
N ALA A 325 -6.08 17.78 -3.45
CA ALA A 325 -7.33 17.06 -3.21
C ALA A 325 -8.39 17.36 -4.28
N ASN A 326 -8.54 18.62 -4.69
CA ASN A 326 -9.49 19.01 -5.71
C ASN A 326 -9.12 18.48 -7.11
N GLU A 327 -7.83 18.42 -7.45
CA GLU A 327 -7.39 17.82 -8.71
C GLU A 327 -7.74 16.32 -8.78
N LEU A 328 -7.56 15.57 -7.69
CA LEU A 328 -7.99 14.17 -7.65
C LEU A 328 -9.50 13.99 -7.74
N ALA A 329 -10.27 14.94 -7.20
CA ALA A 329 -11.73 14.91 -7.35
C ALA A 329 -12.16 15.15 -8.80
N LYS A 330 -11.50 16.06 -9.54
CA LYS A 330 -11.79 16.35 -10.95
C LYS A 330 -11.53 15.16 -11.87
N CYS A 331 -10.49 14.35 -11.60
CA CYS A 331 -10.12 13.22 -12.44
C CYS A 331 -10.69 11.88 -11.96
N SER A 332 -11.59 11.87 -10.98
CA SER A 332 -12.19 10.67 -10.38
C SER A 332 -11.21 9.76 -9.60
N GLY A 333 -10.10 10.35 -9.14
CA GLY A 333 -9.09 9.68 -8.33
C GLY A 333 -7.77 9.47 -9.05
N GLY A 334 -6.75 9.10 -8.29
CA GLY A 334 -5.39 8.93 -8.79
C GLY A 334 -4.33 9.32 -7.80
N GLN A 335 -3.22 9.82 -8.32
CA GLN A 335 -2.09 10.38 -7.56
C GLN A 335 -1.72 11.74 -8.16
N VAL A 336 -1.37 12.70 -7.31
CA VAL A 336 -0.98 14.04 -7.73
C VAL A 336 0.11 14.60 -6.82
N VAL A 337 1.02 15.36 -7.41
CA VAL A 337 2.02 16.18 -6.70
C VAL A 337 1.81 17.63 -7.10
N VAL A 338 1.69 18.48 -6.09
CA VAL A 338 1.57 19.93 -6.20
C VAL A 338 2.79 20.59 -5.58
N LYS A 339 3.38 21.54 -6.26
CA LYS A 339 4.49 22.35 -5.75
C LYS A 339 4.21 23.82 -6.04
N ASP A 340 4.33 24.68 -5.02
CA ASP A 340 4.05 26.11 -5.14
C ASP A 340 2.68 26.39 -5.81
N GLY A 341 1.65 25.65 -5.39
CA GLY A 341 0.29 25.74 -5.90
C GLY A 341 0.05 25.20 -7.33
N LYS A 342 1.06 24.58 -7.97
CA LYS A 342 0.96 24.04 -9.34
C LYS A 342 1.09 22.52 -9.34
N VAL A 343 0.25 21.86 -10.13
CA VAL A 343 0.38 20.41 -10.39
C VAL A 343 1.63 20.16 -11.22
N ILE A 344 2.54 19.33 -10.72
CA ILE A 344 3.80 18.97 -11.38
C ILE A 344 3.90 17.49 -11.73
N GLY A 345 2.98 16.68 -11.25
CA GLY A 345 2.87 15.26 -11.58
C GLY A 345 1.46 14.78 -11.31
N GLN A 346 0.93 13.92 -12.20
CA GLN A 346 -0.43 13.35 -12.04
C GLN A 346 -0.55 12.02 -12.75
N VAL A 347 -1.27 11.09 -12.09
CA VAL A 347 -1.75 9.82 -12.64
C VAL A 347 -3.23 9.71 -12.32
N GLU A 348 -4.07 9.62 -13.35
CA GLU A 348 -5.50 9.41 -13.19
C GLU A 348 -5.81 7.91 -13.01
N LEU A 349 -6.57 7.58 -11.97
CA LEU A 349 -7.04 6.23 -11.67
C LEU A 349 -8.57 6.27 -11.64
N LYS A 350 -9.18 6.36 -12.83
CA LYS A 350 -10.62 6.67 -12.99
C LYS A 350 -11.54 5.55 -12.52
N ILE A 351 -11.04 4.30 -12.48
CA ILE A 351 -11.82 3.14 -12.09
C ILE A 351 -11.69 2.97 -10.58
N ALA A 352 -12.75 3.23 -9.86
CA ALA A 352 -12.84 3.21 -8.39
C ALA A 352 -11.85 4.13 -7.67
N GLY A 353 -11.15 5.02 -8.39
CA GLY A 353 -10.03 5.80 -7.85
C GLY A 353 -8.76 4.97 -7.62
N LEU A 354 -8.67 3.77 -8.20
CA LEU A 354 -7.62 2.79 -7.91
C LEU A 354 -6.95 2.25 -9.18
N ILE A 355 -7.66 2.17 -10.30
CA ILE A 355 -7.18 1.53 -11.52
C ILE A 355 -7.31 2.51 -12.68
N SER A 356 -6.29 2.55 -13.54
CA SER A 356 -6.32 3.32 -14.79
C SER A 356 -7.04 2.56 -15.90
N ASP A 357 -7.70 3.29 -16.80
CA ASP A 357 -8.25 2.79 -18.06
C ASP A 357 -7.25 2.92 -19.23
N GLU A 358 -6.03 3.38 -18.95
CA GLU A 358 -4.96 3.55 -19.93
C GLU A 358 -4.05 2.31 -19.99
N LYS A 359 -3.25 2.22 -21.05
CA LYS A 359 -2.24 1.18 -21.19
C LYS A 359 -1.14 1.33 -20.13
N ALA A 360 -0.58 0.21 -19.68
CA ALA A 360 0.42 0.18 -18.61
C ALA A 360 1.66 1.06 -18.90
N ASP A 361 2.11 1.14 -20.15
CA ASP A 361 3.25 1.98 -20.56
C ASP A 361 2.94 3.47 -20.45
N VAL A 362 1.69 3.88 -20.70
CA VAL A 362 1.23 5.26 -20.51
C VAL A 362 1.17 5.59 -19.02
N VAL A 363 0.58 4.69 -18.23
CA VAL A 363 0.51 4.86 -16.76
C VAL A 363 1.91 4.90 -16.14
N ALA A 364 2.84 4.06 -16.60
CA ALA A 364 4.22 4.05 -16.14
C ALA A 364 4.91 5.41 -16.37
N LYS A 365 4.73 6.02 -17.57
CA LYS A 365 5.28 7.35 -17.87
C LYS A 365 4.68 8.44 -16.97
N LYS A 366 3.38 8.38 -16.71
CA LYS A 366 2.71 9.31 -15.77
C LYS A 366 3.24 9.11 -14.34
N ALA A 367 3.42 7.86 -13.90
CA ALA A 367 3.97 7.53 -12.58
C ALA A 367 5.41 8.08 -12.39
N GLU A 368 6.22 8.14 -13.45
CA GLU A 368 7.51 8.82 -13.39
C GLU A 368 7.40 10.30 -13.03
N THR A 369 6.34 10.99 -13.48
CA THR A 369 6.12 12.40 -13.13
C THR A 369 5.84 12.56 -11.64
N ILE A 370 5.14 11.60 -11.03
CA ILE A 370 4.90 11.57 -9.59
C ILE A 370 6.22 11.43 -8.82
N LEU A 371 7.05 10.45 -9.17
CA LEU A 371 8.35 10.24 -8.52
C LEU A 371 9.29 11.45 -8.67
N LYS A 372 9.35 12.04 -9.87
CA LYS A 372 10.08 13.29 -10.12
C LYS A 372 9.52 14.44 -9.29
N GLY A 373 8.21 14.51 -9.15
CA GLY A 373 7.51 15.49 -8.33
C GLY A 373 7.90 15.38 -6.86
N PHE A 374 7.85 14.17 -6.26
CA PHE A 374 8.30 13.93 -4.89
C PHE A 374 9.75 14.40 -4.67
N LYS A 375 10.66 14.01 -5.57
CA LYS A 375 12.07 14.43 -5.53
C LYS A 375 12.22 15.95 -5.60
N SER A 376 11.47 16.62 -6.47
CA SER A 376 11.51 18.08 -6.59
C SER A 376 10.98 18.80 -5.35
N CYS A 377 10.12 18.16 -4.58
CA CYS A 377 9.65 18.66 -3.28
C CYS A 377 10.64 18.41 -2.12
N GLY A 378 11.73 17.66 -2.36
CA GLY A 378 12.75 17.34 -1.36
C GLY A 378 12.74 15.88 -0.89
N CYS A 379 11.72 15.11 -1.20
CA CYS A 379 11.58 13.72 -0.76
C CYS A 379 12.65 12.82 -1.40
N GLN A 380 13.37 12.07 -0.55
CA GLN A 380 14.43 11.14 -0.97
C GLN A 380 14.05 9.67 -0.78
N LEU A 381 12.84 9.39 -0.31
CA LEU A 381 12.36 8.02 -0.13
C LEU A 381 12.43 7.24 -1.45
N ASN A 382 12.83 5.98 -1.36
CA ASN A 382 12.93 5.09 -2.51
C ASN A 382 11.53 4.84 -3.15
N ASN A 383 10.53 4.62 -2.31
CA ASN A 383 9.15 4.36 -2.76
C ASN A 383 8.13 5.24 -2.02
N PRO A 384 8.10 6.56 -2.28
CA PRO A 384 7.28 7.51 -1.54
C PRO A 384 5.76 7.26 -1.71
N ASN A 385 5.33 6.74 -2.87
CA ASN A 385 3.92 6.44 -3.12
C ASN A 385 3.39 5.35 -2.20
N MET A 386 4.19 4.30 -1.97
CA MET A 386 3.80 3.23 -1.06
C MET A 386 3.76 3.75 0.38
N GLN A 387 4.78 4.48 0.81
CA GLN A 387 4.79 5.08 2.14
C GLN A 387 3.58 6.00 2.38
N LEU A 388 3.19 6.77 1.37
CA LEU A 388 1.98 7.59 1.42
C LEU A 388 0.72 6.73 1.61
N SER A 389 0.56 5.68 0.80
CA SER A 389 -0.64 4.84 0.81
C SER A 389 -0.79 4.03 2.11
N LEU A 390 0.32 3.63 2.71
CA LEU A 390 0.35 2.85 3.95
C LEU A 390 0.05 3.68 5.21
N LEU A 391 0.10 5.01 5.18
CA LEU A 391 -0.22 5.84 6.35
C LEU A 391 -1.62 5.59 6.90
N ALA A 392 -2.56 5.15 6.07
CA ALA A 392 -3.94 4.84 6.44
C ALA A 392 -4.20 3.37 6.80
N LEU A 393 -3.17 2.50 6.79
CA LEU A 393 -3.29 1.07 7.03
C LEU A 393 -3.33 0.76 8.54
N VAL A 394 -4.51 0.88 9.14
CA VAL A 394 -4.73 0.81 10.59
C VAL A 394 -4.64 -0.59 11.21
N VAL A 395 -4.09 -1.55 10.49
CA VAL A 395 -3.83 -2.92 10.96
C VAL A 395 -2.35 -3.21 11.18
N ILE A 396 -1.45 -2.34 10.70
CA ILE A 396 0.00 -2.48 10.90
C ILE A 396 0.51 -1.40 11.88
N PRO A 397 1.23 -1.75 12.97
CA PRO A 397 1.75 -0.80 13.97
C PRO A 397 2.69 0.25 13.37
N GLU A 398 2.98 1.39 14.10
CA GLU A 398 2.42 1.72 15.43
C GLU A 398 1.29 2.76 15.34
N LEU A 399 1.53 3.94 14.71
CA LEU A 399 0.57 5.05 14.60
C LEU A 399 0.11 5.22 13.16
N ARG A 400 -1.21 5.34 12.96
CA ARG A 400 -1.85 5.47 11.64
C ARG A 400 -2.92 6.54 11.65
N ILE A 401 -3.42 6.88 10.46
CA ILE A 401 -4.56 7.79 10.31
C ILE A 401 -5.77 7.04 9.72
N SER A 402 -6.95 7.27 10.32
CA SER A 402 -8.24 6.79 9.79
C SER A 402 -9.19 7.95 9.56
N ASP A 403 -10.34 7.68 8.98
CA ASP A 403 -11.45 8.64 8.86
C ASP A 403 -12.04 9.05 10.22
N LYS A 404 -11.64 8.40 11.30
CA LYS A 404 -12.03 8.70 12.69
C LYS A 404 -10.94 9.40 13.51
N GLY A 405 -9.75 9.62 12.94
CA GLY A 405 -8.60 10.24 13.58
C GLY A 405 -7.37 9.35 13.60
N LEU A 406 -6.38 9.72 14.43
CA LEU A 406 -5.17 8.92 14.63
C LEU A 406 -5.49 7.65 15.41
N VAL A 407 -4.87 6.55 15.02
CA VAL A 407 -5.01 5.22 15.63
C VAL A 407 -3.66 4.73 16.12
N ASP A 408 -3.53 4.50 17.43
CA ASP A 408 -2.46 3.70 18.01
C ASP A 408 -2.84 2.22 17.79
N VAL A 409 -2.25 1.61 16.77
CA VAL A 409 -2.59 0.24 16.36
C VAL A 409 -2.12 -0.78 17.39
N THR A 410 -1.05 -0.49 18.14
CA THR A 410 -0.54 -1.40 19.18
C THR A 410 -1.53 -1.54 20.35
N LYS A 411 -2.38 -0.52 20.56
CA LYS A 411 -3.39 -0.50 21.61
C LYS A 411 -4.83 -0.59 21.08
N PHE A 412 -5.00 -0.62 19.75
CA PHE A 412 -6.30 -0.54 19.06
C PHE A 412 -7.17 0.61 19.58
N LYS A 413 -6.58 1.81 19.71
CA LYS A 413 -7.27 2.99 20.26
C LYS A 413 -7.08 4.21 19.36
N ILE A 414 -8.15 5.01 19.26
CA ILE A 414 -8.07 6.36 18.72
C ILE A 414 -7.35 7.23 19.74
N VAL A 415 -6.35 7.98 19.28
CA VAL A 415 -5.57 8.91 20.11
C VAL A 415 -5.72 10.35 19.62
N SER A 416 -5.58 11.29 20.55
CA SER A 416 -5.60 12.71 20.20
C SER A 416 -4.39 13.09 19.34
N LEU A 417 -4.58 13.95 18.35
CA LEU A 417 -3.46 14.51 17.59
C LEU A 417 -2.57 15.39 18.48
N LEU A 418 -3.19 16.22 19.31
CA LEU A 418 -2.51 17.17 20.20
C LEU A 418 -2.89 16.91 21.65
N GLU A 419 -1.87 16.89 22.51
CA GLU A 419 -1.96 16.76 23.96
C GLU A 419 -1.32 17.97 24.64
N ARG A 420 -1.73 18.28 25.87
CA ARG A 420 -1.14 19.33 26.70
C ARG A 420 -0.41 18.76 27.87
#